data_8f773822df64abc11cf1afdc6318b828
#
_entry.id   8f773822df64abc11cf1afdc6318b828
#
_cell.length_a   1.000
_cell.length_b   1.000
_cell.length_c   1.000
_cell.angle_alpha   90.00
_cell.angle_beta   90.00
_cell.angle_gamma   90.00
#
_symmetry.space_group_name_H-M   'P 1'
#
loop_
_entity.id
_entity.type
_entity.pdbx_description
1 polymer ?
#
loop_
_entity_poly.entity_id
_entity_poly.type
_entity_poly.pdbx_seq_one_letter_code
_entity_poly.pdbx_strand_id
1 'polypeptide(L)'
;MDESTKVVGCIINLLSSSHPHFRSLLEEGLWGFPDNDVNRKRWEALRRGVKALLYFEHNRWKGVWGVAEVTDVFRSREPVRYWVENPTGYPLQVKLKLLQPVVHAPTPHDPLPLEVFDRVRPLGKEELAALGVRKLKPAPDRWSILLFGEGKPATYSVAVFERALNEFTLRNTPPKSVTKPSHDDVVEILEKIGQLQGKIVEREVEIEGKRIDLAWKKLPKAVPHMVFEVSIGGDLYADLMKLKHAVDLWNSIAVLVTTSEKKEEALNWLGGALHEVRQYFRVVTIDEVIALYERKKSYKELESKIGLL
;
A
#
# COMPACT_ATOMS: atom_id res chain seq x y z
N MET A 1 -8.72 -30.01 33.29
CA MET A 1 -9.39 -29.11 32.33
C MET A 1 -8.31 -28.22 31.78
N ASP A 2 -7.91 -28.47 30.55
CA ASP A 2 -6.83 -27.74 29.85
C ASP A 2 -7.39 -26.37 29.46
N GLU A 3 -7.04 -25.33 30.20
CA GLU A 3 -7.29 -23.96 29.79
C GLU A 3 -6.40 -23.66 28.55
N SER A 4 -6.92 -24.08 27.40
CA SER A 4 -6.22 -23.85 26.13
C SER A 4 -6.05 -22.34 25.95
N THR A 5 -4.82 -21.87 26.09
CA THR A 5 -4.41 -20.49 25.81
C THR A 5 -4.97 -20.05 24.47
N LYS A 6 -5.88 -19.09 24.47
CA LYS A 6 -6.45 -18.56 23.24
C LYS A 6 -5.52 -17.50 22.65
N VAL A 7 -4.60 -17.93 21.78
CA VAL A 7 -3.79 -17.01 20.98
C VAL A 7 -4.65 -16.46 19.85
N VAL A 8 -4.75 -15.12 19.77
CA VAL A 8 -5.53 -14.41 18.74
C VAL A 8 -4.64 -13.78 17.68
N GLY A 9 -3.37 -13.52 17.99
CA GLY A 9 -2.44 -12.92 17.06
C GLY A 9 -1.00 -13.10 17.47
N CYS A 10 -0.09 -12.80 16.55
CA CYS A 10 1.35 -12.82 16.81
C CYS A 10 2.09 -11.71 16.03
N ILE A 11 3.31 -11.40 16.46
CA ILE A 11 4.30 -10.72 15.64
C ILE A 11 5.36 -11.75 15.28
N ILE A 12 5.66 -11.91 13.99
CA ILE A 12 6.73 -12.76 13.47
C ILE A 12 7.88 -11.86 13.01
N ASN A 13 9.07 -12.08 13.57
CA ASN A 13 10.28 -11.38 13.17
C ASN A 13 10.94 -12.13 12.00
N LEU A 14 10.97 -11.48 10.84
CA LEU A 14 11.48 -12.02 9.58
C LEU A 14 12.90 -11.51 9.24
N LEU A 15 13.60 -10.88 10.20
CA LEU A 15 14.94 -10.32 10.07
C LEU A 15 15.00 -9.12 9.11
N SER A 16 15.30 -9.35 7.84
CA SER A 16 15.40 -8.33 6.80
C SER A 16 14.86 -8.85 5.47
N SER A 17 14.29 -7.97 4.67
CA SER A 17 13.83 -8.28 3.31
C SER A 17 15.00 -8.60 2.35
N SER A 18 16.23 -8.19 2.69
CA SER A 18 17.45 -8.55 1.94
C SER A 18 18.00 -9.94 2.30
N HIS A 19 17.47 -10.58 3.36
CA HIS A 19 17.92 -11.89 3.77
C HIS A 19 17.46 -12.98 2.78
N PRO A 20 18.30 -13.92 2.36
CA PRO A 20 17.91 -14.97 1.39
C PRO A 20 16.67 -15.75 1.78
N HIS A 21 16.46 -16.01 3.08
CA HIS A 21 15.27 -16.72 3.59
C HIS A 21 13.96 -15.97 3.33
N PHE A 22 14.01 -14.65 3.09
CA PHE A 22 12.81 -13.87 2.79
C PHE A 22 12.14 -14.30 1.48
N ARG A 23 12.93 -14.88 0.56
CA ARG A 23 12.40 -15.46 -0.69
C ARG A 23 11.42 -16.61 -0.43
N SER A 24 11.65 -17.44 0.58
CA SER A 24 10.70 -18.53 0.89
C SER A 24 9.33 -18.00 1.33
N LEU A 25 9.31 -16.83 1.98
CA LEU A 25 8.05 -16.15 2.30
C LEU A 25 7.34 -15.62 1.03
N LEU A 26 8.09 -15.01 0.10
CA LEU A 26 7.51 -14.42 -1.11
C LEU A 26 7.02 -15.46 -2.12
N GLU A 27 7.74 -16.57 -2.25
CA GLU A 27 7.45 -17.59 -3.27
C GLU A 27 6.54 -18.71 -2.74
N GLU A 28 6.69 -19.09 -1.47
CA GLU A 28 6.02 -20.26 -0.90
C GLU A 28 5.13 -19.95 0.30
N GLY A 29 5.15 -18.70 0.78
CA GLY A 29 4.52 -18.30 2.03
C GLY A 29 5.16 -18.97 3.26
N LEU A 30 6.38 -19.46 3.14
CA LEU A 30 7.04 -20.31 4.14
C LEU A 30 8.01 -19.52 5.01
N TRP A 31 7.91 -19.71 6.34
CA TRP A 31 8.89 -19.21 7.29
C TRP A 31 9.21 -20.26 8.36
N GLY A 32 10.48 -20.28 8.81
CA GLY A 32 10.94 -21.23 9.80
C GLY A 32 11.65 -20.60 10.98
N PHE A 33 11.64 -21.31 12.11
CA PHE A 33 12.28 -20.88 13.36
C PHE A 33 13.24 -21.94 13.87
N PRO A 34 14.38 -21.54 14.49
CA PRO A 34 15.26 -22.46 15.18
C PRO A 34 14.50 -23.20 16.30
N ASP A 35 14.78 -24.51 16.44
CA ASP A 35 14.18 -25.34 17.49
C ASP A 35 14.91 -25.14 18.81
N ASN A 36 14.49 -24.14 19.55
CA ASN A 36 14.86 -23.91 20.95
C ASN A 36 13.62 -23.83 21.82
N ASP A 37 13.77 -23.96 23.14
CA ASP A 37 12.63 -24.03 24.08
C ASP A 37 11.69 -22.80 24.00
N VAL A 38 12.23 -21.63 23.73
CA VAL A 38 11.43 -20.38 23.64
C VAL A 38 10.60 -20.37 22.37
N ASN A 39 11.20 -20.70 21.23
CA ASN A 39 10.52 -20.72 19.96
C ASN A 39 9.51 -21.89 19.92
N ARG A 40 9.88 -23.06 20.44
CA ARG A 40 9.00 -24.24 20.48
C ARG A 40 7.70 -23.95 21.21
N LYS A 41 7.78 -23.44 22.45
CA LYS A 41 6.58 -23.09 23.25
C LYS A 41 5.66 -22.08 22.54
N ARG A 42 6.26 -21.10 21.85
CA ARG A 42 5.48 -20.09 21.13
C ARG A 42 4.91 -20.63 19.84
N TRP A 43 5.68 -21.40 19.10
CA TRP A 43 5.26 -22.04 17.86
C TRP A 43 4.13 -23.06 18.11
N GLU A 44 4.21 -23.88 19.15
CA GLU A 44 3.16 -24.83 19.56
C GLU A 44 1.83 -24.15 19.90
N ALA A 45 1.85 -22.88 20.26
CA ALA A 45 0.64 -22.11 20.54
C ALA A 45 0.01 -21.49 19.27
N LEU A 46 0.70 -21.49 18.14
CA LEU A 46 0.14 -21.00 16.87
C LEU A 46 -0.88 -22.00 16.33
N ARG A 47 -1.91 -21.48 15.66
CA ARG A 47 -2.96 -22.27 15.00
C ARG A 47 -3.31 -21.58 13.67
N ARG A 48 -3.92 -22.33 12.78
CA ARG A 48 -4.53 -21.80 11.56
C ARG A 48 -5.49 -20.68 11.88
N GLY A 49 -5.52 -19.63 11.07
CA GLY A 49 -6.36 -18.45 11.24
C GLY A 49 -5.78 -17.38 12.16
N VAL A 50 -4.68 -17.65 12.89
CA VAL A 50 -4.00 -16.62 13.69
C VAL A 50 -3.45 -15.56 12.77
N LYS A 51 -3.75 -14.28 13.02
CA LYS A 51 -3.17 -13.16 12.28
C LYS A 51 -1.76 -12.86 12.78
N ALA A 52 -0.86 -12.62 11.85
CA ALA A 52 0.54 -12.31 12.10
C ALA A 52 0.89 -10.92 11.57
N LEU A 53 1.44 -10.07 12.42
CA LEU A 53 2.11 -8.84 12.02
C LEU A 53 3.54 -9.21 11.64
N LEU A 54 3.94 -8.91 10.39
CA LEU A 54 5.26 -9.24 9.85
C LEU A 54 6.22 -8.11 10.15
N TYR A 55 7.17 -8.37 11.07
CA TYR A 55 8.15 -7.38 11.53
C TYR A 55 9.52 -7.68 10.92
N PHE A 56 10.05 -6.73 10.12
CA PHE A 56 11.35 -6.88 9.47
C PHE A 56 11.96 -5.54 9.10
N GLU A 57 13.21 -5.58 8.61
CA GLU A 57 13.86 -4.43 8.04
C GLU A 57 13.67 -4.41 6.51
N HIS A 58 13.16 -3.30 5.98
CA HIS A 58 13.04 -3.03 4.56
C HIS A 58 13.43 -1.58 4.28
N ASN A 59 14.24 -1.34 3.24
CA ASN A 59 14.75 -0.02 2.89
C ASN A 59 15.38 0.73 4.09
N ARG A 60 16.14 0.02 4.95
CA ARG A 60 16.79 0.52 6.18
C ARG A 60 15.81 0.89 7.32
N TRP A 61 14.52 0.66 7.15
CA TRP A 61 13.52 0.87 8.19
C TRP A 61 13.07 -0.44 8.81
N LYS A 62 13.11 -0.52 10.12
CA LYS A 62 12.67 -1.70 10.87
C LYS A 62 11.31 -1.46 11.50
N GLY A 63 10.35 -2.34 11.18
CA GLY A 63 8.97 -2.18 11.63
C GLY A 63 8.06 -3.31 11.17
N VAL A 64 6.77 -3.18 11.44
CA VAL A 64 5.73 -4.02 10.85
C VAL A 64 5.46 -3.53 9.43
N TRP A 65 5.68 -4.40 8.48
CA TRP A 65 5.52 -4.12 7.04
C TRP A 65 4.37 -4.88 6.39
N GLY A 66 3.74 -5.78 7.13
CA GLY A 66 2.64 -6.56 6.57
C GLY A 66 1.80 -7.25 7.62
N VAL A 67 0.64 -7.71 7.17
CA VAL A 67 -0.25 -8.60 7.91
C VAL A 67 -0.41 -9.87 7.11
N ALA A 68 -0.26 -11.00 7.77
CA ALA A 68 -0.51 -12.32 7.19
C ALA A 68 -1.45 -13.13 8.07
N GLU A 69 -1.97 -14.21 7.52
CA GLU A 69 -2.69 -15.25 8.26
C GLU A 69 -1.84 -16.51 8.30
N VAL A 70 -1.73 -17.14 9.45
CA VAL A 70 -1.13 -18.46 9.59
C VAL A 70 -2.07 -19.49 8.95
N THR A 71 -1.65 -20.07 7.83
CA THR A 71 -2.45 -21.07 7.11
C THR A 71 -2.07 -22.50 7.47
N ASP A 72 -0.84 -22.71 7.95
CA ASP A 72 -0.38 -23.99 8.45
C ASP A 72 0.74 -23.86 9.47
N VAL A 73 0.87 -24.84 10.37
CA VAL A 73 1.92 -24.94 11.39
C VAL A 73 2.39 -26.39 11.42
N PHE A 74 3.64 -26.63 11.04
CA PHE A 74 4.16 -28.00 10.92
C PHE A 74 5.66 -28.07 11.21
N ARG A 75 6.11 -29.24 11.56
CA ARG A 75 7.54 -29.51 11.79
C ARG A 75 8.11 -30.23 10.58
N SER A 76 9.20 -29.71 10.01
CA SER A 76 9.92 -30.34 8.91
C SER A 76 11.42 -30.19 9.08
N ARG A 77 12.19 -31.18 8.66
CA ARG A 77 13.63 -31.15 8.51
C ARG A 77 14.05 -31.27 7.05
N GLU A 78 13.10 -31.18 6.14
CA GLU A 78 13.41 -31.17 4.71
C GLU A 78 14.15 -29.88 4.35
N PRO A 79 15.14 -29.94 3.45
CA PRO A 79 15.87 -28.78 3.00
C PRO A 79 14.93 -27.79 2.30
N VAL A 80 15.00 -26.51 2.69
CA VAL A 80 14.28 -25.43 2.02
C VAL A 80 15.22 -24.71 1.06
N ARG A 81 14.83 -24.58 -0.19
CA ARG A 81 15.64 -24.08 -1.31
C ARG A 81 16.36 -22.75 -1.02
N TYR A 82 15.72 -21.84 -0.31
CA TYR A 82 16.24 -20.49 -0.06
C TYR A 82 16.98 -20.35 1.27
N TRP A 83 17.09 -21.41 2.07
CA TRP A 83 17.79 -21.39 3.36
C TRP A 83 19.22 -21.89 3.18
N VAL A 84 19.99 -21.16 2.37
CA VAL A 84 21.30 -21.61 1.84
C VAL A 84 22.32 -21.93 2.93
N GLU A 85 22.39 -21.11 3.99
CA GLU A 85 23.38 -21.29 5.07
C GLU A 85 23.05 -22.47 5.98
N ASN A 86 21.76 -22.74 6.21
CA ASN A 86 21.31 -23.84 7.05
C ASN A 86 19.95 -24.38 6.58
N PRO A 87 19.93 -25.17 5.49
CA PRO A 87 18.70 -25.62 4.85
C PRO A 87 17.71 -26.37 5.76
N THR A 88 18.21 -27.00 6.82
CA THR A 88 17.41 -27.82 7.75
C THR A 88 17.36 -27.23 9.16
N GLY A 89 17.98 -26.07 9.37
CA GLY A 89 18.17 -25.48 10.71
C GLY A 89 16.92 -24.85 11.33
N TYR A 90 15.82 -24.78 10.58
CA TYR A 90 14.58 -24.12 10.99
C TYR A 90 13.39 -25.08 10.95
N PRO A 91 13.38 -26.13 11.79
CA PRO A 91 12.39 -27.20 11.70
C PRO A 91 10.99 -26.82 12.18
N LEU A 92 10.82 -25.72 12.92
CA LEU A 92 9.53 -25.18 13.36
C LEU A 92 9.01 -24.24 12.26
N GLN A 93 8.13 -24.74 11.39
CA GLN A 93 7.71 -24.05 10.19
C GLN A 93 6.27 -23.57 10.29
N VAL A 94 5.99 -22.45 9.60
CA VAL A 94 4.66 -21.89 9.41
C VAL A 94 4.46 -21.52 7.95
N LYS A 95 3.25 -21.75 7.43
CA LYS A 95 2.79 -21.14 6.18
C LYS A 95 1.98 -19.90 6.48
N LEU A 96 2.26 -18.87 5.71
CA LEU A 96 1.69 -17.53 5.87
C LEU A 96 1.05 -17.11 4.55
N LYS A 97 -0.19 -16.66 4.62
CA LYS A 97 -0.87 -16.00 3.51
C LYS A 97 -0.86 -14.50 3.77
N LEU A 98 -0.20 -13.73 2.90
CA LEU A 98 -0.18 -12.28 3.02
C LEU A 98 -1.61 -11.72 2.85
N LEU A 99 -2.04 -10.88 3.78
CA LEU A 99 -3.33 -10.18 3.74
C LEU A 99 -3.17 -8.71 3.40
N GLN A 100 -2.05 -8.10 3.85
CA GLN A 100 -1.67 -6.71 3.59
C GLN A 100 -0.15 -6.60 3.49
N PRO A 101 0.40 -5.85 2.51
CA PRO A 101 -0.36 -5.14 1.46
C PRO A 101 -1.17 -6.10 0.59
N VAL A 102 -2.30 -5.63 0.08
CA VAL A 102 -3.09 -6.42 -0.87
C VAL A 102 -2.32 -6.50 -2.18
N VAL A 103 -2.02 -7.72 -2.60
CA VAL A 103 -1.31 -7.99 -3.85
C VAL A 103 -2.29 -8.61 -4.82
N HIS A 104 -2.50 -7.96 -5.95
CA HIS A 104 -3.16 -8.58 -7.09
C HIS A 104 -2.11 -9.34 -7.89
N ALA A 105 -1.79 -10.56 -7.45
CA ALA A 105 -0.98 -11.45 -8.25
C ALA A 105 -1.78 -11.91 -9.46
N PRO A 106 -1.20 -11.94 -10.67
CA PRO A 106 -1.89 -12.42 -11.89
C PRO A 106 -2.38 -13.87 -11.74
N THR A 107 -1.65 -14.68 -10.99
CA THR A 107 -2.09 -16.03 -10.59
C THR A 107 -1.75 -16.29 -9.11
N PRO A 108 -2.46 -17.24 -8.43
CA PRO A 108 -2.19 -17.61 -7.04
C PRO A 108 -0.80 -18.24 -6.81
N HIS A 109 -0.07 -18.56 -7.88
CA HIS A 109 1.23 -19.26 -7.84
C HIS A 109 2.41 -18.35 -8.18
N ASP A 110 2.15 -17.08 -8.57
CA ASP A 110 3.24 -16.16 -8.87
C ASP A 110 3.92 -15.69 -7.58
N PRO A 111 5.27 -15.59 -7.58
CA PRO A 111 6.01 -15.03 -6.45
C PRO A 111 5.54 -13.61 -6.17
N LEU A 112 5.40 -13.28 -4.89
CA LEU A 112 5.10 -11.90 -4.50
C LEU A 112 6.33 -11.03 -4.81
N PRO A 113 6.19 -9.95 -5.59
CA PRO A 113 7.30 -9.04 -5.82
C PRO A 113 7.62 -8.28 -4.53
N LEU A 114 8.91 -8.10 -4.23
CA LEU A 114 9.35 -7.42 -3.00
C LEU A 114 8.85 -5.97 -2.94
N GLU A 115 8.67 -5.33 -4.09
CA GLU A 115 8.21 -3.96 -4.29
C GLU A 115 6.81 -3.70 -3.74
N VAL A 116 6.04 -4.74 -3.43
CA VAL A 116 4.74 -4.58 -2.76
C VAL A 116 4.87 -3.87 -1.41
N PHE A 117 6.03 -4.01 -0.75
CA PHE A 117 6.29 -3.34 0.52
C PHE A 117 6.74 -1.89 0.38
N ASP A 118 7.18 -1.42 -0.79
CA ASP A 118 7.63 -0.03 -1.00
C ASP A 118 6.51 1.00 -0.80
N ARG A 119 5.25 0.58 -0.94
CA ARG A 119 4.06 1.41 -0.74
C ARG A 119 3.51 1.34 0.69
N VAL A 120 4.04 0.46 1.52
CA VAL A 120 3.59 0.27 2.90
C VAL A 120 4.13 1.38 3.79
N ARG A 121 3.30 1.89 4.68
CA ARG A 121 3.67 2.76 5.80
C ARG A 121 3.89 1.88 7.04
N PRO A 122 5.13 1.53 7.39
CA PRO A 122 5.36 0.59 8.47
C PRO A 122 5.02 1.18 9.83
N LEU A 123 4.72 0.30 10.79
CA LEU A 123 4.69 0.67 12.22
C LEU A 123 6.09 0.46 12.80
N GLY A 124 6.75 1.56 13.14
CA GLY A 124 8.07 1.54 13.78
C GLY A 124 8.02 1.06 15.22
N LYS A 125 9.21 0.88 15.80
CA LYS A 125 9.38 0.37 17.17
C LYS A 125 8.75 1.30 18.21
N GLU A 126 8.93 2.62 18.08
CA GLU A 126 8.40 3.63 18.99
C GLU A 126 6.85 3.65 18.93
N GLU A 127 6.30 3.55 17.76
CA GLU A 127 4.85 3.48 17.56
C GLU A 127 4.25 2.21 18.16
N LEU A 128 4.90 1.07 17.94
CA LEU A 128 4.49 -0.20 18.56
C LEU A 128 4.58 -0.13 20.10
N ALA A 129 5.60 0.54 20.65
CA ALA A 129 5.74 0.76 22.09
C ALA A 129 4.62 1.65 22.65
N ALA A 130 4.22 2.70 21.93
CA ALA A 130 3.08 3.56 22.26
C ALA A 130 1.75 2.78 22.26
N LEU A 131 1.60 1.80 21.36
CA LEU A 131 0.43 0.91 21.32
C LEU A 131 0.44 -0.18 22.39
N GLY A 132 1.53 -0.29 23.18
CA GLY A 132 1.67 -1.24 24.28
C GLY A 132 2.64 -2.40 24.05
N VAL A 133 3.27 -2.51 22.88
CA VAL A 133 4.27 -3.56 22.57
C VAL A 133 5.66 -3.09 23.02
N ARG A 134 5.92 -3.15 24.33
CA ARG A 134 7.12 -2.55 24.94
C ARG A 134 8.38 -3.41 24.92
N LYS A 135 8.29 -4.71 24.62
CA LYS A 135 9.42 -5.67 24.70
C LYS A 135 10.15 -5.87 23.37
N LEU A 136 10.01 -4.96 22.41
CA LEU A 136 10.83 -4.95 21.21
C LEU A 136 12.25 -4.46 21.56
N LYS A 137 13.04 -5.30 22.26
CA LYS A 137 14.44 -4.98 22.54
C LYS A 137 15.26 -5.00 21.25
N PRO A 138 16.34 -4.19 21.17
CA PRO A 138 17.14 -4.05 19.95
C PRO A 138 17.98 -5.26 19.55
N ALA A 139 17.89 -6.38 20.26
CA ALA A 139 18.59 -7.61 19.86
C ALA A 139 17.71 -8.41 18.91
N PRO A 140 17.98 -8.40 17.59
CA PRO A 140 17.18 -9.13 16.59
C PRO A 140 17.16 -10.63 16.82
N ASP A 141 18.11 -11.16 17.59
CA ASP A 141 18.37 -12.59 17.68
C ASP A 141 17.62 -13.33 18.79
N ARG A 142 16.85 -12.62 19.63
CA ARG A 142 16.27 -13.22 20.83
C ARG A 142 14.79 -13.54 20.78
N TRP A 143 14.05 -13.06 19.79
CA TRP A 143 12.64 -13.45 19.62
C TRP A 143 12.26 -13.58 18.15
N SER A 144 11.75 -14.72 17.83
CA SER A 144 11.24 -14.96 16.48
C SER A 144 9.72 -14.79 16.42
N ILE A 145 9.02 -15.01 17.56
CA ILE A 145 7.57 -14.90 17.67
C ILE A 145 7.21 -14.19 18.97
N LEU A 146 6.30 -13.22 18.92
CA LEU A 146 5.60 -12.64 20.08
C LEU A 146 4.12 -13.01 19.98
N LEU A 147 3.55 -13.50 21.06
CA LEU A 147 2.17 -13.97 21.10
C LEU A 147 1.27 -12.97 21.85
N PHE A 148 0.04 -12.85 21.36
CA PHE A 148 -1.02 -12.04 21.93
C PHE A 148 -2.24 -12.93 22.18
N GLY A 149 -2.79 -12.84 23.39
CA GLY A 149 -3.90 -13.69 23.78
C GLY A 149 -4.15 -13.63 25.29
N GLU A 150 -4.84 -14.65 25.79
CA GLU A 150 -5.15 -14.85 27.19
C GLU A 150 -4.28 -15.99 27.74
N GLY A 151 -3.70 -15.78 28.93
CA GLY A 151 -2.87 -16.78 29.60
C GLY A 151 -1.45 -16.97 28.99
N LYS A 152 -0.69 -17.92 29.54
CA LYS A 152 0.64 -18.27 29.01
C LYS A 152 0.47 -19.27 27.84
N PRO A 153 1.29 -19.20 26.76
CA PRO A 153 2.53 -18.42 26.62
C PRO A 153 2.36 -17.02 26.00
N ALA A 154 1.15 -16.45 25.94
CA ALA A 154 0.95 -15.10 25.43
C ALA A 154 1.77 -14.07 26.25
N THR A 155 2.39 -13.13 25.54
CA THR A 155 3.22 -12.06 26.14
C THR A 155 2.41 -10.79 26.36
N TYR A 156 1.38 -10.57 25.54
CA TYR A 156 0.53 -9.39 25.51
C TYR A 156 -0.94 -9.78 25.41
N SER A 157 -1.81 -8.89 25.85
CA SER A 157 -3.26 -9.07 25.75
C SER A 157 -3.76 -8.91 24.31
N VAL A 158 -4.96 -9.43 24.08
CA VAL A 158 -5.73 -9.28 22.83
C VAL A 158 -5.85 -7.82 22.41
N ALA A 159 -6.20 -6.93 23.35
CA ALA A 159 -6.41 -5.52 23.09
C ALA A 159 -5.13 -4.80 22.55
N VAL A 160 -3.94 -5.24 22.94
CA VAL A 160 -2.66 -4.69 22.42
C VAL A 160 -2.50 -5.11 20.96
N PHE A 161 -2.82 -6.36 20.62
CA PHE A 161 -2.76 -6.83 19.24
C PHE A 161 -3.74 -6.10 18.34
N GLU A 162 -4.98 -5.96 18.78
CA GLU A 162 -6.03 -5.28 18.03
C GLU A 162 -5.68 -3.83 17.74
N ARG A 163 -5.13 -3.11 18.72
CA ARG A 163 -4.64 -1.73 18.50
C ARG A 163 -3.54 -1.67 17.44
N ALA A 164 -2.54 -2.55 17.52
CA ALA A 164 -1.46 -2.59 16.55
C ALA A 164 -1.93 -2.98 15.14
N LEU A 165 -2.82 -3.97 15.06
CA LEU A 165 -3.42 -4.41 13.79
C LEU A 165 -4.29 -3.32 13.17
N ASN A 166 -5.15 -2.69 13.97
CA ASN A 166 -6.03 -1.61 13.50
C ASN A 166 -5.22 -0.40 13.03
N GLU A 167 -4.21 0.02 13.78
CA GLU A 167 -3.34 1.14 13.39
C GLU A 167 -2.60 0.84 12.08
N PHE A 168 -2.03 -0.36 11.94
CA PHE A 168 -1.38 -0.77 10.70
C PHE A 168 -2.37 -0.82 9.52
N THR A 169 -3.53 -1.40 9.75
CA THR A 169 -4.59 -1.53 8.73
C THR A 169 -5.09 -0.15 8.29
N LEU A 170 -5.42 0.75 9.23
CA LEU A 170 -5.90 2.10 8.92
C LEU A 170 -4.91 2.89 8.05
N ARG A 171 -3.62 2.85 8.38
CA ARG A 171 -2.61 3.59 7.61
C ARG A 171 -2.26 2.97 6.25
N ASN A 172 -2.55 1.68 6.06
CA ASN A 172 -2.22 0.93 4.85
C ASN A 172 -3.45 0.45 4.07
N THR A 173 -4.64 0.62 4.61
CA THR A 173 -5.85 0.47 3.82
C THR A 173 -5.94 1.70 2.93
N PRO A 174 -5.98 1.56 1.61
CA PRO A 174 -6.43 2.65 0.78
C PRO A 174 -7.77 3.12 1.36
N PRO A 175 -8.04 4.41 1.43
CA PRO A 175 -9.32 4.90 1.92
C PRO A 175 -10.38 4.01 1.29
N LYS A 176 -11.26 3.42 2.13
CA LYS A 176 -12.29 2.45 1.70
C LYS A 176 -12.76 2.92 0.34
N SER A 177 -12.67 2.05 -0.66
CA SER A 177 -13.32 2.31 -1.93
C SER A 177 -14.78 2.62 -1.61
N VAL A 178 -15.05 3.89 -1.42
CA VAL A 178 -16.33 4.47 -1.79
C VAL A 178 -16.61 3.83 -3.14
N THR A 179 -17.77 3.25 -3.37
CA THR A 179 -18.34 2.98 -4.68
C THR A 179 -17.51 3.68 -5.74
N LYS A 180 -16.93 2.93 -6.73
CA LYS A 180 -15.99 3.50 -7.74
C LYS A 180 -16.23 4.98 -7.85
N PRO A 181 -15.25 5.86 -7.53
CA PRO A 181 -15.54 7.28 -7.40
C PRO A 181 -16.26 7.72 -8.67
N SER A 182 -17.36 8.43 -8.50
CA SER A 182 -18.09 8.97 -9.64
C SER A 182 -17.20 9.97 -10.36
N HIS A 183 -17.55 10.31 -11.57
CA HIS A 183 -16.90 11.38 -12.33
C HIS A 183 -16.76 12.65 -11.46
N ASP A 184 -17.84 13.07 -10.82
CA ASP A 184 -17.87 14.28 -10.00
C ASP A 184 -16.98 14.20 -8.76
N ASP A 185 -16.85 13.03 -8.12
CA ASP A 185 -15.93 12.82 -6.99
C ASP A 185 -14.48 13.04 -7.43
N VAL A 186 -14.08 12.55 -8.61
CA VAL A 186 -12.73 12.73 -9.15
C VAL A 186 -12.47 14.18 -9.50
N VAL A 187 -13.44 14.86 -10.14
CA VAL A 187 -13.33 16.29 -10.45
C VAL A 187 -13.19 17.11 -9.16
N GLU A 188 -13.95 16.81 -8.10
CA GLU A 188 -13.84 17.48 -6.80
C GLU A 188 -12.46 17.27 -6.16
N ILE A 189 -11.89 16.06 -6.27
CA ILE A 189 -10.53 15.77 -5.78
C ILE A 189 -9.49 16.59 -6.53
N LEU A 190 -9.59 16.68 -7.86
CA LEU A 190 -8.69 17.49 -8.69
C LEU A 190 -8.80 18.98 -8.37
N GLU A 191 -10.01 19.47 -8.10
CA GLU A 191 -10.24 20.84 -7.63
C GLU A 191 -9.51 21.11 -6.31
N LYS A 192 -9.69 20.23 -5.31
CA LYS A 192 -9.00 20.34 -4.02
C LYS A 192 -7.48 20.30 -4.17
N ILE A 193 -6.95 19.46 -5.07
CA ILE A 193 -5.51 19.44 -5.37
C ILE A 193 -5.05 20.78 -5.94
N GLY A 194 -5.82 21.36 -6.87
CA GLY A 194 -5.52 22.66 -7.46
C GLY A 194 -5.48 23.78 -6.41
N GLN A 195 -6.48 23.83 -5.54
CA GLN A 195 -6.57 24.76 -4.41
C GLN A 195 -5.38 24.63 -3.45
N LEU A 196 -5.02 23.40 -3.07
CA LEU A 196 -3.82 23.13 -2.24
C LEU A 196 -2.51 23.58 -2.88
N GLN A 197 -2.49 23.73 -4.21
CA GLN A 197 -1.34 24.24 -4.97
C GLN A 197 -1.44 25.75 -5.28
N GLY A 198 -2.44 26.45 -4.74
CA GLY A 198 -2.64 27.86 -5.00
C GLY A 198 -3.05 28.17 -6.44
N LYS A 199 -3.70 27.24 -7.12
CA LYS A 199 -4.25 27.45 -8.47
C LYS A 199 -5.65 28.02 -8.40
N ILE A 200 -6.00 28.78 -9.42
CA ILE A 200 -7.38 29.14 -9.68
C ILE A 200 -8.00 27.99 -10.46
N VAL A 201 -9.07 27.42 -9.92
CA VAL A 201 -9.73 26.24 -10.46
C VAL A 201 -11.05 26.64 -11.05
N GLU A 202 -11.33 26.19 -12.26
CA GLU A 202 -12.61 26.39 -12.94
C GLU A 202 -13.13 25.04 -13.44
N ARG A 203 -14.40 24.75 -13.18
CA ARG A 203 -15.11 23.55 -13.70
C ARG A 203 -15.81 23.88 -15.01
N GLU A 204 -16.03 22.86 -15.82
CA GLU A 204 -16.80 22.92 -17.07
C GLU A 204 -16.40 24.11 -17.98
N VAL A 205 -15.09 24.24 -18.21
CA VAL A 205 -14.55 25.34 -19.00
C VAL A 205 -14.93 25.17 -20.46
N GLU A 206 -15.60 26.18 -21.03
CA GLU A 206 -16.04 26.16 -22.42
C GLU A 206 -14.85 26.45 -23.35
N ILE A 207 -14.77 25.61 -24.41
CA ILE A 207 -13.81 25.74 -25.50
C ILE A 207 -14.51 25.45 -26.83
N GLU A 208 -14.81 26.49 -27.60
CA GLU A 208 -15.46 26.41 -28.93
C GLU A 208 -16.66 25.42 -28.96
N GLY A 209 -17.62 25.61 -28.04
CA GLY A 209 -18.84 24.79 -27.97
C GLY A 209 -18.67 23.41 -27.34
N LYS A 210 -17.46 23.09 -26.82
CA LYS A 210 -17.20 21.89 -26.01
C LYS A 210 -16.92 22.31 -24.56
N ARG A 211 -17.05 21.36 -23.63
CA ARG A 211 -16.72 21.60 -22.22
C ARG A 211 -15.62 20.65 -21.76
N ILE A 212 -14.67 21.19 -21.06
CA ILE A 212 -13.60 20.48 -20.36
C ILE A 212 -13.97 20.42 -18.90
N ASP A 213 -13.84 19.25 -18.27
CA ASP A 213 -14.31 19.00 -16.90
C ASP A 213 -13.68 19.97 -15.89
N LEU A 214 -12.37 20.22 -15.99
CA LEU A 214 -11.67 21.08 -15.04
C LEU A 214 -10.46 21.76 -15.69
N ALA A 215 -10.21 23.00 -15.28
CA ALA A 215 -8.99 23.74 -15.67
C ALA A 215 -8.32 24.41 -14.47
N TRP A 216 -7.00 24.43 -14.48
CA TRP A 216 -6.18 25.19 -13.52
C TRP A 216 -5.50 26.37 -14.21
N LYS A 217 -5.72 27.56 -13.64
CA LYS A 217 -5.10 28.81 -14.09
C LYS A 217 -4.07 29.30 -13.08
N LYS A 218 -3.06 30.01 -13.57
CA LYS A 218 -2.08 30.73 -12.72
C LYS A 218 -2.58 32.12 -12.34
N LEU A 219 -3.32 32.77 -13.23
CA LEU A 219 -3.86 34.11 -13.07
C LEU A 219 -5.35 34.11 -13.52
N PRO A 220 -6.22 34.96 -12.95
CA PRO A 220 -7.66 34.96 -13.21
C PRO A 220 -8.06 35.12 -14.68
N LYS A 221 -7.33 35.96 -15.43
CA LYS A 221 -7.60 36.27 -16.85
C LYS A 221 -6.72 35.51 -17.83
N ALA A 222 -5.85 34.63 -17.34
CA ALA A 222 -5.00 33.82 -18.20
C ALA A 222 -5.75 32.62 -18.78
N VAL A 223 -5.28 32.13 -19.93
CA VAL A 223 -5.69 30.82 -20.44
C VAL A 223 -5.31 29.73 -19.45
N PRO A 224 -6.02 28.59 -19.43
CA PRO A 224 -5.68 27.46 -18.57
C PRO A 224 -4.24 27.00 -18.77
N HIS A 225 -3.51 26.84 -17.67
CA HIS A 225 -2.18 26.23 -17.69
C HIS A 225 -2.25 24.70 -17.78
N MET A 226 -3.25 24.11 -17.12
CA MET A 226 -3.55 22.68 -17.19
C MET A 226 -5.04 22.49 -17.38
N VAL A 227 -5.41 21.50 -18.15
CA VAL A 227 -6.79 21.07 -18.39
C VAL A 227 -6.94 19.59 -18.09
N PHE A 228 -8.10 19.20 -17.60
CA PHE A 228 -8.36 17.83 -17.14
C PHE A 228 -9.66 17.31 -17.72
N GLU A 229 -9.63 16.09 -18.20
CA GLU A 229 -10.82 15.28 -18.54
C GLU A 229 -10.80 14.00 -17.69
N VAL A 230 -11.96 13.64 -17.16
CA VAL A 230 -12.14 12.46 -16.30
C VAL A 230 -12.93 11.40 -17.08
N SER A 231 -12.25 10.42 -17.63
CA SER A 231 -12.83 9.37 -18.46
C SER A 231 -13.00 8.05 -17.70
N ILE A 232 -14.13 7.85 -17.02
CA ILE A 232 -14.43 6.62 -16.27
C ILE A 232 -15.18 5.62 -17.17
N GLY A 233 -16.27 6.03 -17.79
CA GLY A 233 -17.15 5.19 -18.59
C GLY A 233 -17.47 5.71 -20.00
N GLY A 234 -16.97 6.92 -20.34
CA GLY A 234 -17.28 7.60 -21.60
C GLY A 234 -16.43 7.17 -22.79
N ASP A 235 -16.57 7.93 -23.88
CA ASP A 235 -15.78 7.80 -25.10
C ASP A 235 -14.39 8.42 -24.89
N LEU A 236 -13.40 7.56 -24.68
CA LEU A 236 -12.01 7.92 -24.43
C LEU A 236 -11.42 8.78 -25.57
N TYR A 237 -11.77 8.45 -26.82
CA TYR A 237 -11.29 9.21 -27.98
C TYR A 237 -11.84 10.64 -28.00
N ALA A 238 -13.14 10.80 -27.70
CA ALA A 238 -13.75 12.13 -27.62
C ALA A 238 -13.09 13.00 -26.54
N ASP A 239 -12.76 12.42 -25.38
CA ASP A 239 -12.08 13.10 -24.29
C ASP A 239 -10.64 13.49 -24.67
N LEU A 240 -9.90 12.60 -25.33
CA LEU A 240 -8.58 12.91 -25.88
C LEU A 240 -8.64 14.04 -26.91
N MET A 241 -9.67 14.08 -27.76
CA MET A 241 -9.82 15.15 -28.78
C MET A 241 -10.17 16.50 -28.15
N LYS A 242 -10.97 16.56 -27.07
CA LYS A 242 -11.21 17.80 -26.32
C LYS A 242 -9.90 18.33 -25.71
N LEU A 243 -9.11 17.44 -25.10
CA LEU A 243 -7.82 17.78 -24.52
C LEU A 243 -6.83 18.24 -25.58
N LYS A 244 -6.78 17.57 -26.75
CA LYS A 244 -5.96 18.00 -27.88
C LYS A 244 -6.33 19.42 -28.32
N HIS A 245 -7.61 19.70 -28.44
CA HIS A 245 -8.07 21.02 -28.83
C HIS A 245 -7.62 22.12 -27.85
N ALA A 246 -7.62 21.85 -26.54
CA ALA A 246 -7.08 22.78 -25.56
C ALA A 246 -5.56 22.95 -25.64
N VAL A 247 -4.83 21.90 -26.02
CA VAL A 247 -3.38 22.02 -26.31
C VAL A 247 -3.17 22.94 -27.50
N ASP A 248 -3.90 22.74 -28.58
CA ASP A 248 -3.76 23.51 -29.82
C ASP A 248 -4.08 25.00 -29.61
N LEU A 249 -5.17 25.32 -28.88
CA LEU A 249 -5.62 26.70 -28.66
C LEU A 249 -4.87 27.44 -27.55
N TRP A 250 -4.60 26.77 -26.43
CA TRP A 250 -4.10 27.40 -25.21
C TRP A 250 -2.68 27.01 -24.84
N ASN A 251 -2.07 26.09 -25.57
CA ASN A 251 -0.79 25.49 -25.18
C ASN A 251 -0.80 24.96 -23.75
N SER A 252 -1.92 24.39 -23.33
CA SER A 252 -2.13 23.84 -22.00
C SER A 252 -1.46 22.47 -21.86
N ILE A 253 -1.12 22.11 -20.63
CA ILE A 253 -0.81 20.72 -20.30
C ILE A 253 -2.15 19.97 -20.18
N ALA A 254 -2.34 18.98 -21.01
CA ALA A 254 -3.52 18.13 -21.02
C ALA A 254 -3.37 16.93 -20.06
N VAL A 255 -4.32 16.73 -19.17
CA VAL A 255 -4.30 15.62 -18.21
C VAL A 255 -5.57 14.80 -18.39
N LEU A 256 -5.41 13.57 -18.84
CA LEU A 256 -6.47 12.57 -18.85
C LEU A 256 -6.42 11.76 -17.57
N VAL A 257 -7.51 11.78 -16.80
CA VAL A 257 -7.68 10.96 -15.61
C VAL A 257 -8.62 9.80 -15.95
N THR A 258 -8.15 8.57 -15.82
CA THR A 258 -8.93 7.41 -16.26
C THR A 258 -8.70 6.18 -15.36
N THR A 259 -9.35 5.07 -15.67
CA THR A 259 -9.13 3.79 -14.97
C THR A 259 -7.82 3.13 -15.44
N SER A 260 -7.32 2.18 -14.65
CA SER A 260 -6.09 1.44 -15.00
C SER A 260 -6.25 0.70 -16.32
N GLU A 261 -7.45 0.18 -16.61
CA GLU A 261 -7.76 -0.57 -17.84
C GLU A 261 -7.69 0.32 -19.07
N LYS A 262 -8.21 1.56 -19.00
CA LYS A 262 -8.22 2.51 -20.12
C LYS A 262 -6.90 3.25 -20.31
N LYS A 263 -6.01 3.21 -19.34
CA LYS A 263 -4.70 3.92 -19.39
C LYS A 263 -3.85 3.45 -20.56
N GLU A 264 -3.77 2.14 -20.80
CA GLU A 264 -3.02 1.58 -21.93
C GLU A 264 -3.61 1.98 -23.27
N GLU A 265 -4.93 1.97 -23.40
CA GLU A 265 -5.63 2.40 -24.60
C GLU A 265 -5.32 3.88 -24.93
N ALA A 266 -5.39 4.76 -23.91
CA ALA A 266 -5.04 6.17 -24.04
C ALA A 266 -3.57 6.37 -24.48
N LEU A 267 -2.65 5.60 -23.91
CA LEU A 267 -1.22 5.67 -24.27
C LEU A 267 -0.98 5.18 -25.70
N ASN A 268 -1.75 4.21 -26.18
CA ASN A 268 -1.69 3.74 -27.57
C ASN A 268 -2.17 4.82 -28.56
N TRP A 269 -3.26 5.53 -28.26
CA TRP A 269 -3.69 6.68 -29.06
C TRP A 269 -2.64 7.79 -29.13
N LEU A 270 -2.02 8.10 -27.97
CA LEU A 270 -0.94 9.11 -27.88
C LEU A 270 0.38 8.65 -28.52
N GLY A 271 0.61 7.36 -28.67
CA GLY A 271 1.74 6.81 -29.41
C GLY A 271 1.51 6.72 -30.93
N GLY A 272 0.25 6.70 -31.34
CA GLY A 272 -0.21 6.60 -32.74
C GLY A 272 -0.71 7.93 -33.29
N ALA A 273 -2.05 8.05 -33.41
CA ALA A 273 -2.71 9.16 -34.10
C ALA A 273 -2.48 10.55 -33.44
N LEU A 274 -2.12 10.61 -32.17
CA LEU A 274 -1.89 11.84 -31.41
C LEU A 274 -0.43 12.05 -31.03
N HIS A 275 0.52 11.40 -31.71
CA HIS A 275 1.94 11.41 -31.36
C HIS A 275 2.56 12.81 -31.34
N GLU A 276 2.09 13.72 -32.19
CA GLU A 276 2.57 15.10 -32.29
C GLU A 276 2.34 15.93 -31.02
N VAL A 277 1.26 15.67 -30.29
CA VAL A 277 0.91 16.38 -29.05
C VAL A 277 1.26 15.60 -27.78
N ARG A 278 1.82 14.41 -27.91
CA ARG A 278 2.10 13.49 -26.77
C ARG A 278 2.87 14.14 -25.65
N GLN A 279 3.82 15.02 -25.94
CA GLN A 279 4.62 15.70 -24.94
C GLN A 279 3.82 16.60 -23.99
N TYR A 280 2.67 17.09 -24.44
CA TYR A 280 1.76 17.94 -23.66
C TYR A 280 0.77 17.13 -22.83
N PHE A 281 0.65 15.81 -23.06
CA PHE A 281 -0.28 14.96 -22.38
C PHE A 281 0.31 14.28 -21.16
N ARG A 282 -0.53 14.09 -20.15
CA ARG A 282 -0.30 13.23 -18.99
C ARG A 282 -1.51 12.31 -18.84
N VAL A 283 -1.27 11.01 -18.75
CA VAL A 283 -2.32 10.02 -18.49
C VAL A 283 -2.10 9.46 -17.09
N VAL A 284 -3.04 9.71 -16.21
CA VAL A 284 -2.98 9.31 -14.81
C VAL A 284 -4.21 8.47 -14.45
N THR A 285 -4.05 7.56 -13.48
CA THR A 285 -5.18 6.79 -12.99
C THR A 285 -5.90 7.54 -11.88
N ILE A 286 -7.18 7.21 -11.67
CA ILE A 286 -7.99 7.71 -10.56
C ILE A 286 -7.28 7.45 -9.23
N ASP A 287 -6.71 6.25 -9.04
CA ASP A 287 -6.00 5.87 -7.82
C ASP A 287 -4.75 6.75 -7.59
N GLU A 288 -4.02 7.09 -8.67
CA GLU A 288 -2.87 8.01 -8.59
C GLU A 288 -3.30 9.41 -8.14
N VAL A 289 -4.46 9.90 -8.62
CA VAL A 289 -5.02 11.21 -8.22
C VAL A 289 -5.46 11.20 -6.75
N ILE A 290 -6.16 10.16 -6.31
CA ILE A 290 -6.58 10.01 -4.90
C ILE A 290 -5.35 9.95 -3.99
N ALA A 291 -4.35 9.14 -4.33
CA ALA A 291 -3.12 9.03 -3.57
C ALA A 291 -2.35 10.36 -3.47
N LEU A 292 -2.34 11.15 -4.56
CA LEU A 292 -1.74 12.47 -4.57
C LEU A 292 -2.47 13.44 -3.63
N TYR A 293 -3.81 13.43 -3.66
CA TYR A 293 -4.63 14.27 -2.79
C TYR A 293 -4.36 13.98 -1.31
N GLU A 294 -4.42 12.71 -0.91
CA GLU A 294 -4.20 12.32 0.49
C GLU A 294 -2.81 12.73 1.00
N ARG A 295 -1.77 12.57 0.17
CA ARG A 295 -0.41 13.00 0.54
C ARG A 295 -0.31 14.51 0.70
N LYS A 296 -0.91 15.28 -0.22
CA LYS A 296 -0.90 16.75 -0.14
C LYS A 296 -1.69 17.25 1.05
N LYS A 297 -2.84 16.68 1.32
CA LYS A 297 -3.66 16.98 2.49
C LYS A 297 -2.88 16.75 3.79
N SER A 298 -2.29 15.56 3.95
CA SER A 298 -1.48 15.23 5.13
C SER A 298 -0.27 16.17 5.29
N TYR A 299 0.37 16.55 4.18
CA TYR A 299 1.47 17.51 4.20
C TYR A 299 1.00 18.89 4.70
N LYS A 300 -0.12 19.41 4.16
CA LYS A 300 -0.69 20.70 4.58
C LYS A 300 -1.17 20.70 6.04
N GLU A 301 -1.74 19.61 6.51
CA GLU A 301 -2.10 19.44 7.92
C GLU A 301 -0.87 19.50 8.84
N LEU A 302 0.26 18.90 8.40
CA LEU A 302 1.52 18.96 9.13
C LEU A 302 2.09 20.39 9.15
N GLU A 303 2.13 21.10 8.00
CA GLU A 303 2.57 22.50 7.93
C GLU A 303 1.76 23.38 8.89
N SER A 304 0.44 23.23 8.89
CA SER A 304 -0.45 23.95 9.80
C SER A 304 -0.16 23.62 11.27
N LYS A 305 0.04 22.34 11.59
CA LYS A 305 0.31 21.88 12.97
C LYS A 305 1.62 22.44 13.54
N ILE A 306 2.63 22.66 12.69
CA ILE A 306 3.94 23.20 13.10
C ILE A 306 4.07 24.71 12.86
N GLY A 307 2.96 25.38 12.45
CA GLY A 307 2.92 26.85 12.31
C GLY A 307 3.66 27.41 11.07
N LEU A 308 3.76 26.62 10.00
CA LEU A 308 4.35 27.05 8.72
C LEU A 308 3.30 27.49 7.68
N LEU A 309 2.03 27.53 8.05
CA LEU A 309 0.91 28.05 7.27
C LEU A 309 0.30 29.26 7.97
#